data_89222d7fd90e45f48364ece2281f8c54
#
_entry.id   89222d7fd90e45f48364ece2281f8c54
#
_cell.length_a   1.000
_cell.length_b   1.000
_cell.length_c   1.000
_cell.angle_alpha   90.00
_cell.angle_beta   90.00
_cell.angle_gamma   90.00
#
_symmetry.space_group_name_H-M   'P 1'
#
loop_
_entity.id
_entity.type
_entity.pdbx_description
1 polymer ?
#
loop_
_entity_poly.entity_id
_entity_poly.type
_entity_poly.pdbx_seq_one_letter_code
_entity_poly.pdbx_strand_id
1 'polypeptide(L)'
;MLRIYKWHSELRGIGRIFYSHKPPAPVKDIGPRRVFKVYRFEGIDSRKEPTIQTFDVDVSTCGKMVLDAMIKIKDMDPTFSFRRSCREGICGSCAVNLQGRNCLACITLIPQSKVVNLYPIPHMYVMRDLIVDMTHFFNGYNSIRPYIIRKTQGPIGQYQYAQSMRDNLKMIGLYECVLCSCCATACPSYWWNGRRFLGPASLLHAYRWIIDSRDEDTEQRLKDLRDDFKAFRCHTIMNCTLDCPKGLHPAQAIAKLKLLISGLQKKENPDMDPSRFASSGDWTQKCKIK
;
A
#
# COMPACT_ATOMS: atom_id res chain seq x y z
N MET A 1 -29.30 4.56 -13.71
CA MET A 1 -28.15 3.69 -13.43
C MET A 1 -27.31 3.38 -14.68
N LEU A 2 -27.00 4.38 -15.53
CA LEU A 2 -26.30 4.17 -16.84
C LEU A 2 -25.59 5.44 -17.32
N ARG A 3 -24.79 6.10 -16.43
CA ARG A 3 -23.99 7.29 -16.82
C ARG A 3 -22.56 7.33 -16.26
N ILE A 4 -22.06 6.24 -15.68
CA ILE A 4 -20.69 6.16 -15.12
C ILE A 4 -19.66 5.68 -16.17
N TYR A 5 -20.09 5.23 -17.34
CA TYR A 5 -19.19 4.61 -18.35
C TYR A 5 -18.62 5.55 -19.42
N LYS A 6 -18.88 6.86 -19.38
CA LYS A 6 -18.44 7.78 -20.46
C LYS A 6 -17.10 8.49 -20.25
N TRP A 7 -16.45 8.26 -19.12
CA TRP A 7 -15.14 8.91 -18.79
C TRP A 7 -13.91 8.10 -19.21
N HIS A 8 -14.06 6.94 -19.81
CA HIS A 8 -12.94 6.11 -20.27
C HIS A 8 -12.48 6.40 -21.70
N SER A 9 -13.06 7.36 -22.41
CA SER A 9 -12.73 7.61 -23.82
C SER A 9 -11.63 8.66 -24.08
N GLU A 10 -11.22 9.43 -23.09
CA GLU A 10 -10.22 10.50 -23.28
C GLU A 10 -8.77 10.12 -22.94
N LEU A 11 -8.53 8.91 -22.46
CA LEU A 11 -7.17 8.38 -22.22
C LEU A 11 -6.64 7.52 -23.39
N ARG A 12 -7.01 7.80 -24.62
CA ARG A 12 -6.54 7.06 -25.82
C ARG A 12 -5.12 7.39 -26.25
N GLY A 13 -4.21 7.66 -25.34
CA GLY A 13 -2.81 7.95 -25.67
C GLY A 13 -1.77 7.16 -24.88
N ILE A 14 -2.16 6.42 -23.85
CA ILE A 14 -1.23 5.61 -23.08
C ILE A 14 -1.48 4.15 -23.44
N GLY A 15 -0.50 3.55 -24.13
CA GLY A 15 -0.57 2.16 -24.56
C GLY A 15 -1.06 1.26 -23.41
N ARG A 16 -2.22 0.62 -23.61
CA ARG A 16 -2.69 -0.44 -22.73
C ARG A 16 -1.64 -1.54 -22.77
N ILE A 17 -0.83 -1.66 -21.75
CA ILE A 17 -0.10 -2.90 -21.51
C ILE A 17 -1.17 -3.92 -21.13
N PHE A 18 -1.68 -4.61 -22.13
CA PHE A 18 -2.50 -5.80 -21.92
C PHE A 18 -1.57 -6.86 -21.33
N TYR A 19 -1.56 -7.01 -20.02
CA TYR A 19 -1.17 -8.29 -19.46
C TYR A 19 -2.20 -9.31 -19.97
N SER A 20 -1.81 -10.09 -20.97
CA SER A 20 -2.57 -11.25 -21.37
C SER A 20 -2.55 -12.22 -20.19
N HIS A 21 -3.56 -12.14 -19.33
CA HIS A 21 -3.84 -13.24 -18.43
C HIS A 21 -4.26 -14.42 -19.29
N LYS A 22 -3.29 -15.22 -19.76
CA LYS A 22 -3.64 -16.58 -20.16
C LYS A 22 -4.37 -17.20 -18.98
N PRO A 23 -5.58 -17.75 -19.17
CA PRO A 23 -6.21 -18.49 -18.11
C PRO A 23 -5.20 -19.54 -17.63
N PRO A 24 -5.03 -19.71 -16.32
CA PRO A 24 -4.12 -20.72 -15.82
C PRO A 24 -4.51 -22.07 -16.45
N ALA A 25 -3.51 -22.86 -16.85
CA ALA A 25 -3.73 -24.20 -17.38
C ALA A 25 -4.65 -24.97 -16.40
N PRO A 26 -5.52 -25.88 -16.92
CA PRO A 26 -6.42 -26.64 -16.07
C PRO A 26 -5.62 -27.32 -14.96
N VAL A 27 -5.93 -26.94 -13.73
CA VAL A 27 -5.20 -27.41 -12.56
C VAL A 27 -5.57 -28.87 -12.34
N LYS A 28 -4.56 -29.76 -12.34
CA LYS A 28 -4.76 -31.15 -11.89
C LYS A 28 -5.37 -31.09 -10.47
N ASP A 29 -6.40 -31.87 -10.24
CA ASP A 29 -6.94 -32.02 -8.88
C ASP A 29 -5.84 -32.56 -7.96
N ILE A 30 -5.35 -31.68 -7.07
CA ILE A 30 -4.28 -32.01 -6.13
C ILE A 30 -4.83 -32.41 -4.76
N GLY A 31 -6.14 -32.62 -4.68
CA GLY A 31 -6.85 -32.95 -3.43
C GLY A 31 -6.87 -31.79 -2.42
N PRO A 32 -7.46 -31.97 -1.24
CA PRO A 32 -7.64 -30.90 -0.26
C PRO A 32 -6.39 -30.60 0.58
N ARG A 33 -5.37 -31.48 0.57
CA ARG A 33 -4.19 -31.29 1.43
C ARG A 33 -3.11 -30.46 0.77
N ARG A 34 -2.56 -29.51 1.53
CA ARG A 34 -1.45 -28.62 1.15
C ARG A 34 -0.34 -28.69 2.19
N VAL A 35 0.89 -28.73 1.71
CA VAL A 35 2.10 -28.69 2.54
C VAL A 35 2.56 -27.25 2.65
N PHE A 36 2.37 -26.64 3.80
CA PHE A 36 2.87 -25.30 4.09
C PHE A 36 4.29 -25.39 4.63
N LYS A 37 5.24 -24.74 3.93
CA LYS A 37 6.61 -24.51 4.40
C LYS A 37 6.69 -23.11 4.97
N VAL A 38 6.80 -23.01 6.28
CA VAL A 38 6.72 -21.75 7.01
C VAL A 38 8.07 -21.39 7.60
N TYR A 39 8.52 -20.17 7.35
CA TYR A 39 9.70 -19.62 8.01
C TYR A 39 9.46 -19.49 9.51
N ARG A 40 10.40 -20.02 10.32
CA ARG A 40 10.34 -19.99 11.77
C ARG A 40 11.62 -19.36 12.30
N PHE A 41 11.43 -18.44 13.26
CA PHE A 41 12.50 -17.77 13.99
C PHE A 41 12.01 -17.38 15.37
N GLU A 42 12.69 -17.85 16.42
CA GLU A 42 12.26 -17.63 17.81
C GLU A 42 12.52 -16.21 18.34
N GLY A 43 13.29 -15.41 17.62
CA GLY A 43 13.66 -14.05 17.99
C GLY A 43 15.19 -13.89 18.18
N ILE A 44 15.62 -12.64 18.24
CA ILE A 44 17.05 -12.26 18.30
C ILE A 44 17.74 -12.83 19.56
N ASP A 45 17.01 -12.95 20.65
CA ASP A 45 17.57 -13.41 21.92
C ASP A 45 17.81 -14.94 21.97
N SER A 46 17.21 -15.71 21.06
CA SER A 46 17.25 -17.17 21.09
C SER A 46 18.58 -17.79 20.67
N ARG A 47 19.49 -17.03 20.03
CA ARG A 47 20.74 -17.52 19.39
C ARG A 47 20.53 -18.69 18.40
N LYS A 48 19.29 -19.02 18.05
CA LYS A 48 18.95 -20.09 17.11
C LYS A 48 18.84 -19.52 15.69
N GLU A 49 19.37 -20.28 14.75
CA GLU A 49 19.24 -19.96 13.32
C GLU A 49 17.79 -20.12 12.86
N PRO A 50 17.35 -19.32 11.86
CA PRO A 50 16.05 -19.49 11.23
C PRO A 50 15.90 -20.89 10.61
N THR A 51 14.71 -21.44 10.69
CA THR A 51 14.38 -22.76 10.13
C THR A 51 13.14 -22.71 9.27
N ILE A 52 12.89 -23.77 8.49
CA ILE A 52 11.64 -23.96 7.75
C ILE A 52 10.93 -25.14 8.37
N GLN A 53 9.76 -24.86 8.95
CA GLN A 53 8.88 -25.89 9.49
C GLN A 53 7.79 -26.25 8.48
N THR A 54 7.49 -27.52 8.38
CA THR A 54 6.50 -28.04 7.43
C THR A 54 5.24 -28.44 8.16
N PHE A 55 4.08 -27.98 7.64
CA PHE A 55 2.76 -28.32 8.15
C PHE A 55 1.91 -28.91 7.03
N ASP A 56 1.28 -30.06 7.26
CA ASP A 56 0.30 -30.67 6.36
C ASP A 56 -1.10 -30.19 6.76
N VAL A 57 -1.67 -29.30 5.96
CA VAL A 57 -2.96 -28.65 6.26
C VAL A 57 -4.02 -29.14 5.29
N ASP A 58 -5.12 -29.64 5.83
CA ASP A 58 -6.34 -29.90 5.06
C ASP A 58 -7.11 -28.59 4.87
N VAL A 59 -7.02 -28.04 3.65
CA VAL A 59 -7.65 -26.76 3.32
C VAL A 59 -9.17 -26.84 3.15
N SER A 60 -9.75 -28.03 3.12
CA SER A 60 -11.20 -28.21 3.15
C SER A 60 -11.80 -27.88 4.51
N THR A 61 -11.00 -27.94 5.58
CA THR A 61 -11.41 -27.72 6.97
C THR A 61 -11.19 -26.28 7.45
N CYS A 62 -10.73 -25.38 6.59
CA CYS A 62 -10.54 -23.96 6.89
C CYS A 62 -11.13 -23.07 5.77
N GLY A 63 -11.11 -21.74 5.95
CA GLY A 63 -11.51 -20.80 4.92
C GLY A 63 -10.57 -20.82 3.72
N LYS A 64 -10.93 -20.08 2.66
CA LYS A 64 -10.23 -20.10 1.37
C LYS A 64 -8.99 -19.20 1.32
N MET A 65 -8.79 -18.34 2.32
CA MET A 65 -7.71 -17.37 2.34
C MET A 65 -6.46 -17.92 3.02
N VAL A 66 -5.30 -17.41 2.63
CA VAL A 66 -4.01 -17.78 3.25
C VAL A 66 -4.03 -17.56 4.76
N LEU A 67 -4.67 -16.48 5.22
CA LEU A 67 -4.80 -16.21 6.66
C LEU A 67 -5.56 -17.32 7.40
N ASP A 68 -6.58 -17.93 6.78
CA ASP A 68 -7.35 -19.01 7.41
C ASP A 68 -6.46 -20.25 7.61
N ALA A 69 -5.62 -20.58 6.62
CA ALA A 69 -4.63 -21.63 6.77
C ALA A 69 -3.57 -21.30 7.83
N MET A 70 -3.13 -20.04 7.94
CA MET A 70 -2.20 -19.61 8.98
C MET A 70 -2.81 -19.74 10.38
N ILE A 71 -4.09 -19.44 10.54
CA ILE A 71 -4.81 -19.65 11.81
C ILE A 71 -4.86 -21.15 12.14
N LYS A 72 -5.17 -21.99 11.15
CA LYS A 72 -5.16 -23.44 11.32
C LYS A 72 -3.79 -23.99 11.73
N ILE A 73 -2.72 -23.47 11.14
CA ILE A 73 -1.34 -23.80 11.53
C ILE A 73 -1.07 -23.37 12.97
N LYS A 74 -1.56 -22.20 13.39
CA LYS A 74 -1.41 -21.73 14.77
C LYS A 74 -2.19 -22.58 15.78
N ASP A 75 -3.31 -23.18 15.39
CA ASP A 75 -4.03 -24.13 16.22
C ASP A 75 -3.24 -25.44 16.41
N MET A 76 -2.45 -25.83 15.37
CA MET A 76 -1.56 -27.00 15.44
C MET A 76 -0.26 -26.68 16.23
N ASP A 77 0.27 -25.47 16.10
CA ASP A 77 1.48 -25.00 16.78
C ASP A 77 1.25 -23.58 17.33
N PRO A 78 0.88 -23.44 18.61
CA PRO A 78 0.62 -22.14 19.24
C PRO A 78 1.81 -21.19 19.27
N THR A 79 3.03 -21.69 19.07
CA THR A 79 4.24 -20.87 19.04
C THR A 79 4.37 -20.04 17.77
N PHE A 80 3.69 -20.42 16.67
CA PHE A 80 3.71 -19.72 15.39
C PHE A 80 3.19 -18.28 15.52
N SER A 81 3.99 -17.30 15.10
CA SER A 81 3.71 -15.87 15.29
C SER A 81 3.52 -15.12 13.99
N PHE A 82 2.42 -14.38 13.87
CA PHE A 82 2.10 -13.49 12.76
C PHE A 82 1.14 -12.38 13.20
N ARG A 83 1.06 -11.30 12.42
CA ARG A 83 0.13 -10.19 12.68
C ARG A 83 -1.18 -10.38 11.91
N ARG A 84 -2.30 -10.04 12.53
CA ARG A 84 -3.63 -9.99 11.91
C ARG A 84 -4.54 -9.04 12.67
N SER A 85 -5.57 -8.54 11.99
CA SER A 85 -6.62 -7.75 12.63
C SER A 85 -7.94 -7.83 11.83
N CYS A 86 -8.12 -7.01 10.79
CA CYS A 86 -9.41 -6.78 10.11
C CYS A 86 -9.96 -7.97 9.31
N ARG A 87 -9.12 -8.82 8.73
CA ARG A 87 -9.44 -9.94 7.82
C ARG A 87 -10.09 -9.53 6.47
N GLU A 88 -10.15 -8.24 6.16
CA GLU A 88 -10.81 -7.67 4.96
C GLU A 88 -9.88 -6.77 4.13
N GLY A 89 -8.56 -6.82 4.38
CA GLY A 89 -7.57 -6.09 3.60
C GLY A 89 -7.49 -4.58 3.87
N ILE A 90 -7.92 -4.11 5.06
CA ILE A 90 -7.96 -2.68 5.41
C ILE A 90 -6.85 -2.27 6.38
N CYS A 91 -6.46 -3.14 7.32
CA CYS A 91 -5.47 -2.77 8.35
C CYS A 91 -4.00 -2.92 7.93
N GLY A 92 -3.71 -3.65 6.84
CA GLY A 92 -2.34 -3.89 6.36
C GLY A 92 -1.49 -4.83 7.24
N SER A 93 -2.01 -5.34 8.37
CA SER A 93 -1.21 -6.07 9.36
C SER A 93 -0.72 -7.44 8.91
N CYS A 94 -1.49 -8.16 8.08
CA CYS A 94 -1.21 -9.53 7.68
C CYS A 94 -0.34 -9.64 6.42
N ALA A 95 0.53 -8.67 6.19
CA ALA A 95 1.46 -8.70 5.06
C ALA A 95 2.49 -9.83 5.24
N VAL A 96 2.62 -10.67 4.20
CA VAL A 96 3.54 -11.81 4.14
C VAL A 96 4.10 -11.95 2.72
N ASN A 97 5.18 -12.71 2.60
CA ASN A 97 5.66 -13.16 1.29
C ASN A 97 5.17 -14.58 1.03
N LEU A 98 4.32 -14.71 0.04
CA LEU A 98 3.72 -15.96 -0.41
C LEU A 98 4.32 -16.35 -1.76
N GLN A 99 5.02 -17.49 -1.84
CA GLN A 99 5.59 -18.00 -3.10
C GLN A 99 6.47 -16.95 -3.83
N GLY A 100 7.20 -16.11 -3.10
CA GLY A 100 8.05 -15.04 -3.64
C GLY A 100 7.35 -13.72 -3.95
N ARG A 101 6.03 -13.58 -3.72
CA ARG A 101 5.27 -12.33 -3.88
C ARG A 101 4.75 -11.81 -2.55
N ASN A 102 4.81 -10.50 -2.37
CA ASN A 102 4.24 -9.86 -1.18
C ASN A 102 2.74 -9.70 -1.32
N CYS A 103 2.00 -10.06 -0.29
CA CYS A 103 0.54 -9.99 -0.30
C CYS A 103 -0.04 -9.78 1.10
N LEU A 104 -1.33 -9.50 1.18
CA LEU A 104 -2.10 -9.55 2.43
C LEU A 104 -2.77 -10.93 2.55
N ALA A 105 -2.40 -11.69 3.57
CA ALA A 105 -2.86 -13.05 3.75
C ALA A 105 -4.39 -13.18 3.86
N CYS A 106 -5.08 -12.14 4.37
CA CYS A 106 -6.53 -12.16 4.59
C CYS A 106 -7.38 -12.02 3.31
N ILE A 107 -6.81 -11.52 2.21
CA ILE A 107 -7.51 -11.34 0.92
C ILE A 107 -6.86 -12.12 -0.22
N THR A 108 -5.84 -12.93 0.08
CA THR A 108 -5.14 -13.77 -0.90
C THR A 108 -5.63 -15.21 -0.78
N LEU A 109 -6.10 -15.78 -1.89
CA LEU A 109 -6.53 -17.17 -1.93
C LEU A 109 -5.35 -18.12 -1.70
N ILE A 110 -5.60 -19.23 -1.05
CA ILE A 110 -4.62 -20.32 -0.91
C ILE A 110 -4.24 -20.81 -2.31
N PRO A 111 -2.93 -20.83 -2.64
CA PRO A 111 -2.47 -21.30 -3.94
C PRO A 111 -2.88 -22.74 -4.23
N GLN A 112 -3.18 -23.03 -5.50
CA GLN A 112 -3.50 -24.38 -5.93
C GLN A 112 -2.23 -25.23 -6.19
N SER A 113 -1.15 -24.93 -5.50
CA SER A 113 0.08 -25.73 -5.51
C SER A 113 0.09 -26.68 -4.32
N LYS A 114 0.67 -27.87 -4.50
CA LYS A 114 0.80 -28.86 -3.43
C LYS A 114 1.65 -28.32 -2.26
N VAL A 115 2.68 -27.53 -2.58
CA VAL A 115 3.56 -26.89 -1.60
C VAL A 115 3.33 -25.38 -1.61
N VAL A 116 3.16 -24.79 -0.45
CA VAL A 116 2.93 -23.35 -0.23
C VAL A 116 4.03 -22.82 0.69
N ASN A 117 4.87 -21.92 0.17
CA ASN A 117 5.95 -21.34 0.94
C ASN A 117 5.50 -20.00 1.54
N LEU A 118 5.66 -19.84 2.85
CA LEU A 118 5.34 -18.64 3.63
C LEU A 118 6.59 -18.09 4.29
N TYR A 119 6.91 -16.85 3.96
CA TYR A 119 8.03 -16.10 4.52
C TYR A 119 7.55 -14.75 5.08
N PRO A 120 8.32 -14.13 6.00
CA PRO A 120 8.10 -12.72 6.31
C PRO A 120 8.33 -11.86 5.06
N ILE A 121 7.76 -10.64 5.04
CA ILE A 121 8.07 -9.69 3.96
C ILE A 121 9.58 -9.42 3.93
N PRO A 122 10.20 -9.42 2.72
CA PRO A 122 11.65 -9.43 2.59
C PRO A 122 12.30 -8.10 2.98
N HIS A 123 13.60 -8.14 3.27
CA HIS A 123 14.46 -6.97 3.55
C HIS A 123 13.98 -6.10 4.73
N MET A 124 13.33 -6.71 5.72
CA MET A 124 13.04 -6.12 7.02
C MET A 124 13.62 -7.02 8.12
N TYR A 125 13.97 -6.43 9.26
CA TYR A 125 14.44 -7.21 10.41
C TYR A 125 13.30 -8.06 10.95
N VAL A 126 13.53 -9.37 11.03
CA VAL A 126 12.54 -10.31 11.56
C VAL A 126 12.64 -10.31 13.08
N MET A 127 11.54 -10.00 13.74
CA MET A 127 11.46 -10.06 15.20
C MET A 127 11.16 -11.48 15.68
N ARG A 128 10.18 -12.14 15.05
CA ARG A 128 9.79 -13.52 15.32
C ARG A 128 8.94 -14.06 14.17
N ASP A 129 9.26 -15.24 13.66
CA ASP A 129 8.57 -15.92 12.56
C ASP A 129 8.21 -14.98 11.39
N LEU A 130 6.94 -14.63 11.19
CA LEU A 130 6.48 -13.72 10.13
C LEU A 130 6.35 -12.26 10.60
N ILE A 131 6.71 -11.97 11.85
CA ILE A 131 6.64 -10.62 12.41
C ILE A 131 7.93 -9.87 12.14
N VAL A 132 7.85 -8.78 11.41
CA VAL A 132 8.98 -7.90 11.09
C VAL A 132 8.91 -6.58 11.85
N ASP A 133 10.07 -5.93 12.02
CA ASP A 133 10.15 -4.59 12.57
C ASP A 133 9.77 -3.55 11.50
N MET A 134 8.74 -2.78 11.79
CA MET A 134 8.19 -1.73 10.92
C MET A 134 8.66 -0.31 11.30
N THR A 135 9.49 -0.17 12.33
CA THR A 135 9.87 1.14 12.89
C THR A 135 10.47 2.05 11.83
N HIS A 136 11.44 1.55 11.06
CA HIS A 136 12.07 2.33 10.01
C HIS A 136 11.10 2.76 8.91
N PHE A 137 10.18 1.88 8.52
CA PHE A 137 9.16 2.16 7.53
C PHE A 137 8.23 3.30 7.99
N PHE A 138 7.76 3.25 9.23
CA PHE A 138 6.91 4.31 9.79
C PHE A 138 7.67 5.62 10.03
N ASN A 139 8.94 5.58 10.39
CA ASN A 139 9.77 6.78 10.47
C ASN A 139 9.89 7.47 9.11
N GLY A 140 10.09 6.71 8.03
CA GLY A 140 10.07 7.22 6.67
C GLY A 140 8.70 7.84 6.29
N TYR A 141 7.61 7.22 6.69
CA TYR A 141 6.27 7.76 6.50
C TYR A 141 6.06 9.06 7.30
N ASN A 142 6.44 9.09 8.57
CA ASN A 142 6.29 10.28 9.41
C ASN A 142 7.10 11.48 8.89
N SER A 143 8.26 11.22 8.27
CA SER A 143 9.14 12.28 7.75
C SER A 143 8.52 13.12 6.63
N ILE A 144 7.50 12.61 5.94
CA ILE A 144 6.77 13.36 4.90
C ILE A 144 5.68 14.27 5.47
N ARG A 145 5.51 14.34 6.79
CA ARG A 145 4.48 15.14 7.46
C ARG A 145 3.08 14.80 6.92
N PRO A 146 2.54 13.59 7.23
CA PRO A 146 1.32 13.05 6.63
C PRO A 146 0.04 13.67 7.24
N TYR A 147 -0.08 15.00 7.17
CA TYR A 147 -1.23 15.78 7.62
C TYR A 147 -1.32 17.09 6.83
N ILE A 148 -2.48 17.72 6.81
CA ILE A 148 -2.71 19.02 6.15
C ILE A 148 -1.94 20.10 6.91
N ILE A 149 -1.16 20.90 6.18
CA ILE A 149 -0.45 22.07 6.70
C ILE A 149 -1.07 23.31 6.08
N ARG A 150 -1.58 24.21 6.92
CA ARG A 150 -2.15 25.50 6.52
C ARG A 150 -1.51 26.65 7.27
N LYS A 151 -1.30 27.75 6.55
CA LYS A 151 -0.83 29.02 7.12
C LYS A 151 -1.95 29.75 7.84
N THR A 152 -3.15 29.70 7.26
CA THR A 152 -4.37 30.28 7.85
C THR A 152 -5.17 29.19 8.55
N GLN A 153 -5.23 29.26 9.86
CA GLN A 153 -6.04 28.32 10.67
C GLN A 153 -7.41 28.92 10.91
N GLY A 154 -8.45 28.13 10.65
CA GLY A 154 -9.82 28.46 11.06
C GLY A 154 -10.06 28.11 12.54
N PRO A 155 -11.21 28.49 13.08
CA PRO A 155 -11.60 28.14 14.45
C PRO A 155 -11.58 26.64 14.65
N ILE A 156 -10.78 26.16 15.60
CA ILE A 156 -10.61 24.73 15.88
C ILE A 156 -11.94 24.11 16.32
N GLY A 157 -12.31 22.99 15.70
CA GLY A 157 -13.49 22.21 16.07
C GLY A 157 -14.82 22.75 15.54
N GLN A 158 -14.85 23.90 14.88
CA GLN A 158 -16.09 24.49 14.38
C GLN A 158 -16.34 24.27 12.89
N TYR A 159 -15.28 24.16 12.07
CA TYR A 159 -15.38 24.09 10.62
C TYR A 159 -14.45 23.05 10.02
N GLN A 160 -14.85 22.52 8.86
CA GLN A 160 -14.00 21.68 8.02
C GLN A 160 -13.45 22.51 6.85
N TYR A 161 -12.23 22.22 6.43
CA TYR A 161 -11.68 22.80 5.21
C TYR A 161 -12.45 22.30 3.99
N ALA A 162 -13.00 23.23 3.21
CA ALA A 162 -13.75 22.93 2.02
C ALA A 162 -12.84 22.31 0.93
N GLN A 163 -13.38 21.36 0.20
CA GLN A 163 -12.72 20.74 -0.95
C GLN A 163 -13.77 20.42 -2.01
N SER A 164 -13.50 20.79 -3.28
CA SER A 164 -14.40 20.44 -4.37
C SER A 164 -14.37 18.93 -4.65
N MET A 165 -15.43 18.41 -5.24
CA MET A 165 -15.47 17.02 -5.70
C MET A 165 -14.35 16.75 -6.72
N ARG A 166 -14.06 17.70 -7.62
CA ARG A 166 -13.01 17.59 -8.64
C ARG A 166 -11.64 17.42 -7.99
N ASP A 167 -11.31 18.21 -6.97
CA ASP A 167 -10.04 18.10 -6.25
C ASP A 167 -9.96 16.82 -5.42
N ASN A 168 -11.07 16.38 -4.84
CA ASN A 168 -11.13 15.11 -4.11
C ASN A 168 -10.86 13.92 -5.04
N LEU A 169 -11.42 13.92 -6.26
CA LEU A 169 -11.22 12.86 -7.25
C LEU A 169 -9.75 12.67 -7.65
N LYS A 170 -8.92 13.72 -7.57
CA LYS A 170 -7.47 13.63 -7.84
C LYS A 170 -6.72 12.77 -6.83
N MET A 171 -7.27 12.58 -5.64
CA MET A 171 -6.66 11.79 -4.57
C MET A 171 -7.06 10.32 -4.59
N ILE A 172 -8.03 9.93 -5.42
CA ILE A 172 -8.43 8.53 -5.60
C ILE A 172 -7.25 7.74 -6.15
N GLY A 173 -7.00 6.55 -5.58
CA GLY A 173 -5.84 5.72 -5.88
C GLY A 173 -4.58 6.11 -5.09
N LEU A 174 -4.68 7.07 -4.16
CA LEU A 174 -3.57 7.49 -3.30
C LEU A 174 -3.89 7.30 -1.81
N TYR A 175 -5.07 7.76 -1.33
CA TYR A 175 -5.43 7.70 0.09
C TYR A 175 -5.85 6.29 0.55
N GLU A 176 -6.16 5.38 -0.37
CA GLU A 176 -6.55 4.00 -0.04
C GLU A 176 -5.37 3.12 0.40
N CYS A 177 -4.17 3.66 0.40
CA CYS A 177 -2.99 2.96 0.89
C CYS A 177 -3.11 2.66 2.39
N VAL A 178 -2.97 1.38 2.74
CA VAL A 178 -3.11 0.87 4.11
C VAL A 178 -1.77 0.68 4.83
N LEU A 179 -0.68 1.20 4.27
CA LEU A 179 0.69 1.15 4.86
C LEU A 179 1.15 -0.29 5.19
N CYS A 180 0.79 -1.27 4.39
CA CYS A 180 1.18 -2.67 4.60
C CYS A 180 2.65 -2.98 4.29
N SER A 181 3.39 -2.05 3.70
CA SER A 181 4.79 -2.16 3.26
C SER A 181 5.09 -3.16 2.12
N CYS A 182 4.12 -3.88 1.57
CA CYS A 182 4.35 -4.82 0.45
C CYS A 182 5.12 -4.19 -0.71
N CYS A 183 4.78 -2.96 -1.08
CA CYS A 183 5.44 -2.22 -2.16
C CYS A 183 6.89 -1.80 -1.81
N ALA A 184 7.15 -1.42 -0.57
CA ALA A 184 8.48 -1.01 -0.11
C ALA A 184 9.42 -2.22 -0.08
N THR A 185 8.95 -3.34 0.44
CA THR A 185 9.72 -4.58 0.55
C THR A 185 9.87 -5.34 -0.77
N ALA A 186 9.11 -5.00 -1.80
CA ALA A 186 9.30 -5.49 -3.17
C ALA A 186 10.27 -4.62 -3.99
N CYS A 187 10.72 -3.48 -3.46
CA CYS A 187 11.51 -2.50 -4.20
C CYS A 187 13.02 -2.69 -4.01
N PRO A 188 13.80 -3.08 -5.05
CA PRO A 188 15.24 -3.22 -4.91
C PRO A 188 15.95 -1.94 -4.46
N SER A 189 15.50 -0.77 -4.91
CA SER A 189 16.06 0.50 -4.45
C SER A 189 15.88 0.71 -2.94
N TYR A 190 14.76 0.23 -2.37
CA TYR A 190 14.52 0.26 -0.93
C TYR A 190 15.41 -0.76 -0.19
N TRP A 191 15.65 -1.93 -0.75
CA TRP A 191 16.52 -2.93 -0.14
C TRP A 191 17.94 -2.40 0.08
N TRP A 192 18.51 -1.76 -0.97
CA TRP A 192 19.91 -1.29 -0.93
C TRP A 192 20.09 0.05 -0.21
N ASN A 193 19.06 0.89 -0.19
CA ASN A 193 19.13 2.25 0.32
C ASN A 193 18.07 2.54 1.40
N GLY A 194 17.58 1.55 2.11
CA GLY A 194 16.47 1.67 3.05
C GLY A 194 16.64 2.77 4.10
N ARG A 195 17.88 3.09 4.50
CA ARG A 195 18.16 4.18 5.47
C ARG A 195 17.87 5.58 4.94
N ARG A 196 17.94 5.81 3.64
CA ARG A 196 17.83 7.14 3.02
C ARG A 196 16.65 7.23 2.05
N PHE A 197 16.32 6.16 1.34
CA PHE A 197 15.22 6.13 0.39
C PHE A 197 13.90 5.93 1.11
N LEU A 198 12.96 6.85 0.92
CA LEU A 198 11.66 6.82 1.60
C LEU A 198 10.78 5.63 1.22
N GLY A 199 11.03 5.05 0.06
CA GLY A 199 10.23 3.93 -0.44
C GLY A 199 8.93 4.34 -1.12
N PRO A 200 8.30 3.38 -1.85
CA PRO A 200 7.15 3.69 -2.68
C PRO A 200 5.91 4.15 -1.90
N ALA A 201 5.64 3.58 -0.72
CA ALA A 201 4.48 3.96 0.08
C ALA A 201 4.57 5.40 0.58
N SER A 202 5.70 5.78 1.18
CA SER A 202 5.90 7.15 1.67
C SER A 202 5.88 8.17 0.53
N LEU A 203 6.46 7.85 -0.63
CA LEU A 203 6.43 8.74 -1.80
C LEU A 203 5.04 8.86 -2.43
N LEU A 204 4.24 7.79 -2.43
CA LEU A 204 2.83 7.85 -2.84
C LEU A 204 2.05 8.79 -1.93
N HIS A 205 2.22 8.67 -0.62
CA HIS A 205 1.59 9.57 0.35
C HIS A 205 2.13 11.01 0.27
N ALA A 206 3.43 11.20 0.02
CA ALA A 206 4.00 12.53 -0.22
C ALA A 206 3.30 13.21 -1.41
N TYR A 207 3.12 12.50 -2.51
CA TYR A 207 2.37 13.00 -3.67
C TYR A 207 0.92 13.31 -3.30
N ARG A 208 0.24 12.44 -2.55
CA ARG A 208 -1.13 12.64 -2.07
C ARG A 208 -1.27 13.95 -1.29
N TRP A 209 -0.35 14.25 -0.37
CA TRP A 209 -0.40 15.49 0.42
C TRP A 209 -0.05 16.72 -0.40
N ILE A 210 0.89 16.62 -1.33
CA ILE A 210 1.28 17.73 -2.21
C ILE A 210 0.12 18.16 -3.11
N ILE A 211 -0.65 17.22 -3.68
CA ILE A 211 -1.77 17.55 -4.58
C ILE A 211 -3.07 17.91 -3.86
N ASP A 212 -3.14 17.72 -2.55
CA ASP A 212 -4.33 18.10 -1.77
C ASP A 212 -4.55 19.60 -1.89
N SER A 213 -5.73 20.01 -2.40
CA SER A 213 -6.08 21.42 -2.60
C SER A 213 -6.12 22.22 -1.30
N ARG A 214 -6.31 21.55 -0.18
CA ARG A 214 -6.36 22.13 1.16
C ARG A 214 -5.00 22.37 1.79
N ASP A 215 -3.93 21.74 1.27
CA ASP A 215 -2.56 21.89 1.79
C ASP A 215 -1.85 23.08 1.16
N GLU A 216 -1.26 23.95 2.00
CA GLU A 216 -0.59 25.19 1.59
C GLU A 216 0.95 25.08 1.65
N ASP A 217 1.52 23.94 2.08
CA ASP A 217 2.95 23.77 2.30
C ASP A 217 3.67 23.06 1.15
N THR A 218 3.13 23.17 -0.06
CA THR A 218 3.61 22.46 -1.26
C THR A 218 5.11 22.72 -1.53
N GLU A 219 5.57 23.96 -1.43
CA GLU A 219 6.96 24.33 -1.73
C GLU A 219 7.94 23.67 -0.76
N GLN A 220 7.65 23.69 0.53
CA GLN A 220 8.50 23.06 1.54
C GLN A 220 8.50 21.55 1.39
N ARG A 221 7.33 20.94 1.12
CA ARG A 221 7.24 19.50 0.85
C ARG A 221 8.07 19.08 -0.36
N LEU A 222 8.03 19.85 -1.45
CA LEU A 222 8.85 19.59 -2.64
C LEU A 222 10.34 19.77 -2.34
N LYS A 223 10.71 20.81 -1.57
CA LYS A 223 12.10 21.04 -1.14
C LYS A 223 12.62 19.86 -0.31
N ASP A 224 11.84 19.37 0.62
CA ASP A 224 12.21 18.23 1.47
C ASP A 224 12.46 16.95 0.66
N LEU A 225 11.89 16.83 -0.55
CA LEU A 225 11.98 15.66 -1.42
C LEU A 225 13.02 15.77 -2.54
N ARG A 226 13.75 16.91 -2.65
CA ARG A 226 14.76 17.14 -3.71
C ARG A 226 16.03 16.33 -3.55
N ASP A 227 16.30 15.78 -2.38
CA ASP A 227 17.47 14.91 -2.13
C ASP A 227 17.47 13.72 -3.10
N ASP A 228 18.60 13.42 -3.71
CA ASP A 228 18.81 12.35 -4.70
C ASP A 228 18.40 10.97 -4.16
N PHE A 229 18.49 10.76 -2.84
CA PHE A 229 18.10 9.53 -2.19
C PHE A 229 16.63 9.45 -1.81
N LYS A 230 15.85 10.49 -2.03
CA LYS A 230 14.40 10.47 -1.80
C LYS A 230 13.64 10.08 -3.07
N ALA A 231 13.02 11.01 -3.78
CA ALA A 231 12.20 10.67 -4.93
C ALA A 231 13.01 10.12 -6.12
N PHE A 232 14.21 10.67 -6.37
CA PHE A 232 15.01 10.32 -7.54
C PHE A 232 15.73 8.97 -7.42
N ARG A 233 15.82 8.39 -6.24
CA ARG A 233 16.32 7.01 -6.08
C ARG A 233 15.36 5.94 -6.60
N CYS A 234 14.17 6.29 -6.99
CA CYS A 234 13.25 5.42 -7.71
C CYS A 234 13.72 5.25 -9.17
N HIS A 235 14.06 4.02 -9.57
CA HIS A 235 14.46 3.67 -10.94
C HIS A 235 13.32 3.09 -11.79
N THR A 236 12.08 3.24 -11.34
CA THR A 236 10.86 2.84 -12.08
C THR A 236 10.84 1.34 -12.43
N ILE A 237 11.29 0.48 -11.50
CA ILE A 237 11.31 -0.97 -11.67
C ILE A 237 9.89 -1.58 -11.69
N MET A 238 8.89 -0.86 -11.15
CA MET A 238 7.46 -1.21 -11.13
C MET A 238 7.03 -2.34 -10.18
N ASN A 239 7.92 -3.03 -9.47
CA ASN A 239 7.55 -4.07 -8.51
C ASN A 239 6.55 -3.57 -7.46
N CYS A 240 6.67 -2.32 -7.03
CA CYS A 240 5.76 -1.71 -6.06
C CYS A 240 4.30 -1.64 -6.54
N THR A 241 4.08 -1.50 -7.85
CA THR A 241 2.74 -1.51 -8.46
C THR A 241 2.22 -2.94 -8.60
N LEU A 242 3.11 -3.90 -8.95
CA LEU A 242 2.75 -5.30 -9.12
C LEU A 242 2.37 -5.98 -7.79
N ASP A 243 3.09 -5.65 -6.72
CA ASP A 243 2.92 -6.26 -5.39
C ASP A 243 1.98 -5.45 -4.47
N CYS A 244 1.30 -4.41 -5.00
CA CYS A 244 0.34 -3.68 -4.20
C CYS A 244 -0.97 -4.47 -4.05
N PRO A 245 -1.32 -4.96 -2.83
CA PRO A 245 -2.54 -5.77 -2.63
C PRO A 245 -3.83 -4.96 -2.75
N LYS A 246 -3.73 -3.62 -2.75
CA LYS A 246 -4.86 -2.70 -2.97
C LYS A 246 -5.00 -2.25 -4.43
N GLY A 247 -4.13 -2.75 -5.35
CA GLY A 247 -4.16 -2.37 -6.76
C GLY A 247 -3.80 -0.91 -7.04
N LEU A 248 -3.07 -0.26 -6.12
CA LEU A 248 -2.61 1.12 -6.30
C LEU A 248 -1.39 1.18 -7.23
N HIS A 249 -1.08 2.40 -7.72
CA HIS A 249 0.02 2.64 -8.65
C HIS A 249 1.12 3.55 -8.06
N PRO A 250 1.92 3.10 -7.07
CA PRO A 250 2.97 3.91 -6.46
C PRO A 250 3.98 4.46 -7.47
N ALA A 251 4.36 3.66 -8.47
CA ALA A 251 5.30 4.10 -9.50
C ALA A 251 4.79 5.31 -10.31
N GLN A 252 3.49 5.35 -10.65
CA GLN A 252 2.88 6.48 -11.33
C GLN A 252 2.86 7.73 -10.44
N ALA A 253 2.50 7.56 -9.16
CA ALA A 253 2.53 8.68 -8.20
C ALA A 253 3.94 9.27 -8.06
N ILE A 254 4.98 8.42 -8.00
CA ILE A 254 6.38 8.86 -7.94
C ILE A 254 6.79 9.57 -9.23
N ALA A 255 6.38 9.09 -10.40
CA ALA A 255 6.66 9.76 -11.68
C ALA A 255 6.08 11.18 -11.71
N LYS A 256 4.81 11.35 -11.32
CA LYS A 256 4.17 12.67 -11.20
C LYS A 256 4.86 13.55 -10.15
N LEU A 257 5.26 12.96 -9.01
CA LEU A 257 6.01 13.66 -7.99
C LEU A 257 7.35 14.21 -8.51
N LYS A 258 8.09 13.43 -9.31
CA LYS A 258 9.33 13.87 -9.94
C LYS A 258 9.12 15.06 -10.89
N LEU A 259 8.02 15.09 -11.66
CA LEU A 259 7.69 16.22 -12.53
C LEU A 259 7.43 17.51 -11.73
N LEU A 260 6.79 17.39 -10.56
CA LEU A 260 6.59 18.53 -9.65
C LEU A 260 7.91 19.00 -9.03
N ILE A 261 8.78 18.07 -8.59
CA ILE A 261 10.09 18.42 -7.99
C ILE A 261 11.00 19.09 -9.00
N SER A 262 11.00 18.64 -10.26
CA SER A 262 11.82 19.21 -11.33
C SER A 262 11.28 20.54 -11.89
N GLY A 263 10.06 20.96 -11.50
CA GLY A 263 9.42 22.17 -12.01
C GLY A 263 8.81 22.03 -13.40
N LEU A 264 8.87 20.83 -14.02
CA LEU A 264 8.22 20.56 -15.31
C LEU A 264 6.71 20.57 -15.23
N GLN A 265 6.17 20.32 -14.04
CA GLN A 265 4.76 20.44 -13.73
C GLN A 265 4.58 21.27 -12.48
N LYS A 266 3.49 22.00 -12.38
CA LYS A 266 3.10 22.74 -11.17
C LYS A 266 1.85 22.11 -10.58
N LYS A 267 1.65 22.27 -9.26
CA LYS A 267 0.40 21.93 -8.60
C LYS A 267 -0.73 22.73 -9.24
N GLU A 268 -1.81 22.08 -9.57
CA GLU A 268 -3.01 22.76 -10.06
C GLU A 268 -3.61 23.67 -8.97
N ASN A 269 -4.14 24.80 -9.36
CA ASN A 269 -4.86 25.67 -8.44
C ASN A 269 -6.11 24.94 -7.90
N PRO A 270 -6.49 25.18 -6.64
CA PRO A 270 -7.74 24.67 -6.11
C PRO A 270 -8.94 25.09 -6.96
N ASP A 271 -9.86 24.15 -7.19
CA ASP A 271 -11.12 24.43 -7.89
C ASP A 271 -12.10 25.24 -7.02
N MET A 272 -11.89 25.21 -5.71
CA MET A 272 -12.64 25.98 -4.70
C MET A 272 -11.66 26.68 -3.76
N ASP A 273 -11.97 27.90 -3.34
CA ASP A 273 -11.17 28.61 -2.34
C ASP A 273 -11.08 27.77 -1.05
N PRO A 274 -9.89 27.27 -0.70
CA PRO A 274 -9.71 26.42 0.47
C PRO A 274 -9.84 27.19 1.80
N SER A 275 -9.82 28.51 1.80
CA SER A 275 -10.10 29.34 2.99
C SER A 275 -11.60 29.37 3.32
N ARG A 276 -12.44 28.95 2.40
CA ARG A 276 -13.87 28.87 2.62
C ARG A 276 -14.18 27.71 3.56
N PHE A 277 -14.69 28.04 4.74
CA PHE A 277 -15.11 27.05 5.72
C PHE A 277 -16.55 26.60 5.41
N ALA A 278 -16.79 25.30 5.36
CA ALA A 278 -18.14 24.76 5.31
C ALA A 278 -18.73 24.82 6.74
N SER A 279 -19.70 25.68 6.98
CA SER A 279 -20.51 25.61 8.20
C SER A 279 -21.37 24.35 8.19
N SER A 280 -21.68 23.78 9.35
CA SER A 280 -22.49 22.56 9.48
C SER A 280 -23.88 22.66 8.86
N GLY A 281 -24.34 23.86 8.48
CA GLY A 281 -25.60 24.11 7.77
C GLY A 281 -25.51 24.17 6.25
N ASP A 282 -24.33 24.28 5.67
CA ASP A 282 -24.13 24.47 4.22
C ASP A 282 -24.26 23.18 3.37
N TRP A 283 -24.32 22.02 3.98
CA TRP A 283 -24.38 20.72 3.29
C TRP A 283 -25.69 20.49 2.54
N THR A 284 -26.76 21.21 2.88
CA THR A 284 -28.09 21.01 2.31
C THR A 284 -28.37 21.80 1.04
N GLN A 285 -27.54 22.78 0.67
CA GLN A 285 -27.91 23.71 -0.42
C GLN A 285 -27.25 23.52 -1.78
N LYS A 286 -26.25 22.66 -1.99
CA LYS A 286 -25.55 22.60 -3.28
C LYS A 286 -25.27 21.21 -3.87
N CYS A 287 -26.08 20.22 -3.61
CA CYS A 287 -26.20 19.07 -4.51
C CYS A 287 -27.25 19.33 -5.61
N LYS A 288 -27.16 20.45 -6.31
CA LYS A 288 -27.80 20.56 -7.62
C LYS A 288 -26.82 20.04 -8.66
N ILE A 289 -26.92 18.75 -8.90
CA ILE A 289 -26.33 18.11 -10.09
C ILE A 289 -27.07 18.69 -11.30
N LYS A 290 -26.40 19.52 -12.08
CA LYS A 290 -26.80 19.82 -13.45
C LYS A 290 -26.26 18.77 -14.41
#